data_d6ef1197dcdb8dad914cb4780c13afba
#
_entry.id   d6ef1197dcdb8dad914cb4780c13afba
#
_cell.length_a   1.000
_cell.length_b   1.000
_cell.length_c   1.000
_cell.angle_alpha   90.00
_cell.angle_beta   90.00
_cell.angle_gamma   90.00
#
_symmetry.space_group_name_H-M   'P 1'
#
loop_
_entity.id
_entity.type
_entity.pdbx_description
1 polymer ?
#
loop_
_entity_poly.entity_id
_entity_poly.type
_entity_poly.pdbx_seq_one_letter_code
_entity_poly.pdbx_strand_id
1 'polypeptide(L)'
;MCCNNQFDFEKIPVVDRLDYDEISITGGEPLLPDCNGKTMWLAHGIRNVFRTLGIPAPRLFLYTAWVDYRTLRNRSYDFDGICLTLHSKSDVVKFVEMKDVMLRHKKYRWNDNGFNPGCSLRLNLFADMKALLPKDIDLSMWKVKDMEWVKDCPVPEGEDFRRIKELF
;
A
#
# COMPACT_ATOMS: atom_id res chain seq x y z
N MET A 1 0.38 16.01 -7.31
CA MET A 1 -1.10 16.19 -7.23
C MET A 1 -1.66 14.89 -6.71
N CYS A 2 -2.59 14.87 -5.77
CA CYS A 2 -3.16 13.64 -5.23
C CYS A 2 -4.53 13.41 -5.86
N CYS A 3 -4.79 12.20 -6.38
CA CYS A 3 -6.09 11.84 -6.97
C CYS A 3 -7.25 12.05 -6.00
N ASN A 4 -6.99 11.88 -4.69
CA ASN A 4 -8.01 12.06 -3.66
C ASN A 4 -8.69 13.43 -3.67
N ASN A 5 -8.00 14.48 -4.16
CA ASN A 5 -8.58 15.82 -4.25
C ASN A 5 -9.64 15.96 -5.37
N GLN A 6 -9.79 14.93 -6.20
CA GLN A 6 -10.73 14.92 -7.32
C GLN A 6 -11.99 14.09 -7.02
N PHE A 7 -11.98 13.32 -5.93
CA PHE A 7 -13.14 12.54 -5.52
C PHE A 7 -14.03 13.32 -4.55
N ASP A 8 -15.32 13.35 -4.87
CA ASP A 8 -16.36 13.69 -3.91
C ASP A 8 -16.66 12.42 -3.08
N PHE A 9 -15.98 12.29 -1.95
CA PHE A 9 -16.10 11.10 -1.10
C PHE A 9 -17.53 10.83 -0.62
N GLU A 10 -18.36 11.86 -0.52
CA GLU A 10 -19.76 11.71 -0.12
C GLU A 10 -20.61 10.99 -1.19
N LYS A 11 -20.20 11.08 -2.45
CA LYS A 11 -20.86 10.41 -3.58
C LYS A 11 -20.38 8.98 -3.80
N ILE A 12 -19.26 8.57 -3.18
CA ILE A 12 -18.78 7.20 -3.29
C ILE A 12 -19.74 6.28 -2.53
N PRO A 13 -20.22 5.18 -3.15
CA PRO A 13 -21.09 4.23 -2.47
C PRO A 13 -20.46 3.66 -1.20
N VAL A 14 -21.25 3.50 -0.16
CA VAL A 14 -20.80 2.82 1.06
C VAL A 14 -20.60 1.34 0.78
N VAL A 15 -19.60 0.74 1.41
CA VAL A 15 -19.38 -0.71 1.29
C VAL A 15 -20.60 -1.45 1.84
N ASP A 16 -21.11 -2.37 1.05
CA ASP A 16 -22.30 -3.19 1.32
C ASP A 16 -22.03 -4.69 1.16
N ARG A 17 -20.86 -5.04 0.60
CA ARG A 17 -20.44 -6.43 0.39
C ARG A 17 -18.91 -6.54 0.48
N LEU A 18 -18.42 -7.76 0.66
CA LEU A 18 -16.99 -8.08 0.77
C LEU A 18 -16.59 -9.29 -0.11
N ASP A 19 -17.45 -9.72 -1.03
CA ASP A 19 -17.27 -10.88 -1.91
C ASP A 19 -16.35 -10.58 -3.10
N TYR A 20 -15.20 -9.99 -2.83
CA TYR A 20 -14.16 -9.66 -3.78
C TYR A 20 -12.99 -10.63 -3.67
N ASP A 21 -12.27 -10.89 -4.77
CA ASP A 21 -11.01 -11.66 -4.76
C ASP A 21 -9.88 -10.87 -4.10
N GLU A 22 -9.87 -9.55 -4.32
CA GLU A 22 -8.89 -8.63 -3.77
C GLU A 22 -9.59 -7.38 -3.19
N ILE A 23 -9.13 -6.94 -2.04
CA ILE A 23 -9.56 -5.68 -1.43
C ILE A 23 -8.32 -4.81 -1.21
N SER A 24 -8.32 -3.61 -1.80
CA SER A 24 -7.27 -2.61 -1.62
C SER A 24 -7.72 -1.55 -0.63
N ILE A 25 -6.98 -1.40 0.45
CA ILE A 25 -7.19 -0.32 1.41
C ILE A 25 -6.37 0.88 0.96
N THR A 26 -7.07 1.96 0.67
CA THR A 26 -6.52 3.21 0.14
C THR A 26 -7.35 4.39 0.63
N GLY A 27 -7.09 5.58 0.10
CA GLY A 27 -7.86 6.79 0.42
C GLY A 27 -7.21 7.60 1.55
N GLY A 28 -6.83 8.86 1.27
CA GLY A 28 -5.92 9.59 2.12
C GLY A 28 -4.57 8.90 2.19
N GLU A 29 -3.96 8.92 3.35
CA GLU A 29 -2.76 8.12 3.66
C GLU A 29 -3.10 7.16 4.81
N PRO A 30 -3.29 5.86 4.52
CA PRO A 30 -3.74 4.88 5.53
C PRO A 30 -2.75 4.70 6.69
N LEU A 31 -1.49 5.05 6.51
CA LEU A 31 -0.43 4.88 7.51
C LEU A 31 -0.12 6.14 8.30
N LEU A 32 -0.86 7.23 8.11
CA LEU A 32 -0.77 8.38 9.03
C LEU A 32 -1.05 7.92 10.47
N PRO A 33 -0.40 8.53 11.48
CA PRO A 33 -0.56 8.14 12.89
C PRO A 33 -2.02 7.99 13.32
N ASP A 34 -2.89 8.90 12.90
CA ASP A 34 -4.32 8.90 13.25
C ASP A 34 -5.16 7.89 12.44
N CYS A 35 -4.64 7.39 11.31
CA CYS A 35 -5.32 6.45 10.42
C CYS A 35 -4.82 5.01 10.57
N ASN A 36 -3.54 4.83 10.91
CA ASN A 36 -2.87 3.52 10.92
C ASN A 36 -3.59 2.49 11.81
N GLY A 37 -4.05 2.90 12.99
CA GLY A 37 -4.82 2.03 13.88
C GLY A 37 -6.13 1.55 13.26
N LYS A 38 -6.87 2.46 12.62
CA LYS A 38 -8.13 2.17 11.92
C LYS A 38 -7.91 1.26 10.72
N THR A 39 -6.84 1.50 9.96
CA THR A 39 -6.43 0.65 8.82
C THR A 39 -6.19 -0.79 9.26
N MET A 40 -5.50 -0.98 10.39
CA MET A 40 -5.24 -2.31 10.93
C MET A 40 -6.49 -2.99 11.44
N TRP A 41 -7.32 -2.24 12.16
CA TRP A 41 -8.58 -2.76 12.65
C TRP A 41 -9.49 -3.23 11.49
N LEU A 42 -9.55 -2.45 10.40
CA LEU A 42 -10.28 -2.83 9.19
C LEU A 42 -9.73 -4.13 8.58
N ALA A 43 -8.42 -4.22 8.36
CA ALA A 43 -7.80 -5.40 7.77
C ALA A 43 -8.07 -6.66 8.61
N HIS A 44 -7.94 -6.57 9.93
CA HIS A 44 -8.23 -7.67 10.84
C HIS A 44 -9.72 -7.98 10.90
N GLY A 45 -10.58 -6.96 10.86
CA GLY A 45 -12.03 -7.12 10.81
C GLY A 45 -12.49 -7.91 9.60
N ILE A 46 -12.00 -7.55 8.41
CA ILE A 46 -12.27 -8.28 7.16
C ILE A 46 -11.85 -9.74 7.32
N ARG A 47 -10.60 -10.03 7.70
CA ARG A 47 -10.11 -11.40 7.88
C ARG A 47 -10.93 -12.19 8.90
N ASN A 48 -11.37 -11.54 9.98
CA ASN A 48 -12.19 -12.18 11.00
C ASN A 48 -13.58 -12.58 10.48
N VAL A 49 -14.23 -11.75 9.68
CA VAL A 49 -15.53 -12.06 9.07
C VAL A 49 -15.41 -13.35 8.25
N PHE A 50 -14.45 -13.44 7.33
CA PHE A 50 -14.26 -14.60 6.47
C PHE A 50 -13.89 -15.84 7.26
N ARG A 51 -13.04 -15.72 8.28
CA ARG A 51 -12.70 -16.82 9.18
C ARG A 51 -13.94 -17.34 9.93
N THR A 52 -14.80 -16.45 10.41
CA THR A 52 -16.04 -16.82 11.12
C THR A 52 -17.02 -17.53 10.21
N LEU A 53 -17.07 -17.11 8.94
CA LEU A 53 -17.93 -17.75 7.93
C LEU A 53 -17.36 -19.06 7.39
N GLY A 54 -16.09 -19.40 7.68
CA GLY A 54 -15.43 -20.60 7.19
C GLY A 54 -15.15 -20.59 5.69
N ILE A 55 -15.06 -19.40 5.08
CA ILE A 55 -14.79 -19.22 3.64
C ILE A 55 -13.45 -18.54 3.42
N PRO A 56 -12.82 -18.72 2.23
CA PRO A 56 -11.56 -18.05 1.88
C PRO A 56 -11.68 -16.53 1.97
N ALA A 57 -10.73 -15.89 2.66
CA ALA A 57 -10.68 -14.44 2.73
C ALA A 57 -10.10 -13.85 1.42
N PRO A 58 -10.54 -12.64 1.01
CA PRO A 58 -9.94 -11.92 -0.09
C PRO A 58 -8.47 -11.59 0.22
N ARG A 59 -7.68 -11.40 -0.83
CA ARG A 59 -6.34 -10.84 -0.66
C ARG A 59 -6.44 -9.37 -0.29
N LEU A 60 -5.70 -8.95 0.73
CA LEU A 60 -5.70 -7.58 1.20
C LEU A 60 -4.44 -6.84 0.75
N PHE A 61 -4.61 -5.73 0.05
CA PHE A 61 -3.54 -4.86 -0.37
C PHE A 61 -3.62 -3.50 0.33
N LEU A 62 -2.46 -2.97 0.69
CA LEU A 62 -2.33 -1.63 1.27
C LEU A 62 -1.68 -0.71 0.22
N TYR A 63 -2.38 0.38 -0.14
CA TYR A 63 -1.84 1.43 -1.01
C TYR A 63 -1.43 2.62 -0.15
N THR A 64 -0.16 3.00 -0.22
CA THR A 64 0.41 4.05 0.64
C THR A 64 1.50 4.85 -0.08
N ALA A 65 1.70 6.08 0.35
CA ALA A 65 2.88 6.90 0.05
C ALA A 65 3.79 7.07 1.28
N TRP A 66 3.48 6.37 2.39
CA TRP A 66 4.24 6.47 3.63
C TRP A 66 5.53 5.66 3.58
N VAL A 67 6.64 6.36 3.33
CA VAL A 67 7.97 5.73 3.22
C VAL A 67 8.62 5.67 4.59
N ASP A 68 8.41 4.56 5.29
CA ASP A 68 9.08 4.25 6.56
C ASP A 68 9.30 2.74 6.70
N TYR A 69 10.57 2.34 6.86
CA TYR A 69 10.94 0.92 6.92
C TYR A 69 10.22 0.16 8.01
N ARG A 70 10.18 0.69 9.22
CA ARG A 70 9.60 0.00 10.38
C ARG A 70 8.12 -0.23 10.19
N THR A 71 7.42 0.79 9.73
CA THR A 71 5.98 0.73 9.47
C THR A 71 5.68 -0.26 8.36
N LEU A 72 6.30 -0.13 7.20
CA LEU A 72 6.06 -1.01 6.05
C LEU A 72 6.41 -2.47 6.38
N ARG A 73 7.52 -2.71 7.05
CA ARG A 73 7.90 -4.04 7.52
C ARG A 73 6.83 -4.66 8.42
N ASN A 74 6.36 -3.93 9.42
CA ASN A 74 5.32 -4.43 10.31
C ASN A 74 4.03 -4.71 9.55
N ARG A 75 3.61 -3.82 8.64
CA ARG A 75 2.40 -3.99 7.82
C ARG A 75 2.51 -5.16 6.85
N SER A 76 3.71 -5.57 6.45
CA SER A 76 3.87 -6.75 5.59
C SER A 76 3.37 -8.07 6.21
N TYR A 77 3.16 -8.12 7.51
CA TYR A 77 2.57 -9.27 8.19
C TYR A 77 1.04 -9.22 8.24
N ASP A 78 0.46 -8.05 7.97
CA ASP A 78 -0.98 -7.83 8.05
C ASP A 78 -1.65 -7.83 6.66
N PHE A 79 -0.85 -7.66 5.59
CA PHE A 79 -1.32 -7.56 4.21
C PHE A 79 -0.66 -8.59 3.29
N ASP A 80 -1.40 -9.02 2.26
CA ASP A 80 -0.89 -9.90 1.20
C ASP A 80 -0.04 -9.12 0.18
N GLY A 81 -0.16 -7.80 0.19
CA GLY A 81 0.69 -6.93 -0.59
C GLY A 81 0.67 -5.47 -0.13
N ILE A 82 1.78 -4.78 -0.38
CA ILE A 82 1.94 -3.34 -0.15
C ILE A 82 2.29 -2.69 -1.48
N CYS A 83 1.50 -1.69 -1.87
CA CYS A 83 1.73 -0.85 -3.04
C CYS A 83 2.22 0.52 -2.56
N LEU A 84 3.53 0.72 -2.60
CA LEU A 84 4.16 1.99 -2.24
C LEU A 84 4.23 2.89 -3.48
N THR A 85 3.77 4.12 -3.37
CA THR A 85 3.85 5.11 -4.45
C THR A 85 4.72 6.28 -4.01
N LEU A 86 5.73 6.64 -4.81
CA LEU A 86 6.57 7.81 -4.56
C LEU A 86 5.99 9.01 -5.32
N HIS A 87 5.52 10.02 -4.60
CA HIS A 87 4.86 11.21 -5.17
C HIS A 87 5.77 12.44 -5.22
N SER A 88 6.86 12.44 -4.45
CA SER A 88 7.72 13.60 -4.28
C SER A 88 9.20 13.23 -4.21
N LYS A 89 10.06 14.24 -4.43
CA LYS A 89 11.51 14.10 -4.22
C LYS A 89 11.85 13.65 -2.78
N SER A 90 11.09 14.13 -1.81
CA SER A 90 11.26 13.71 -0.41
C SER A 90 10.98 12.22 -0.22
N ASP A 91 9.98 11.68 -0.91
CA ASP A 91 9.67 10.24 -0.84
C ASP A 91 10.78 9.41 -1.46
N VAL A 92 11.37 9.88 -2.57
CA VAL A 92 12.53 9.22 -3.19
C VAL A 92 13.71 9.18 -2.24
N VAL A 93 14.04 10.30 -1.57
CA VAL A 93 15.13 10.35 -0.58
C VAL A 93 14.88 9.34 0.56
N LYS A 94 13.69 9.37 1.15
CA LYS A 94 13.31 8.43 2.22
C LYS A 94 13.35 6.97 1.75
N PHE A 95 12.96 6.71 0.50
CA PHE A 95 12.99 5.37 -0.07
C PHE A 95 14.44 4.85 -0.22
N VAL A 96 15.36 5.69 -0.70
CA VAL A 96 16.79 5.35 -0.79
C VAL A 96 17.35 5.05 0.60
N GLU A 97 17.11 5.91 1.59
CA GLU A 97 17.52 5.68 2.97
C GLU A 97 16.93 4.39 3.56
N MET A 98 15.66 4.12 3.26
CA MET A 98 14.99 2.88 3.65
C MET A 98 15.69 1.66 3.05
N LYS A 99 16.09 1.71 1.79
CA LYS A 99 16.83 0.63 1.12
C LYS A 99 18.15 0.34 1.83
N ASP A 100 18.88 1.36 2.27
CA ASP A 100 20.10 1.18 3.05
C ASP A 100 19.85 0.49 4.40
N VAL A 101 18.74 0.81 5.06
CA VAL A 101 18.30 0.10 6.28
C VAL A 101 18.00 -1.36 5.99
N MET A 102 17.28 -1.65 4.90
CA MET A 102 16.95 -3.02 4.49
C MET A 102 18.21 -3.84 4.19
N LEU A 103 19.18 -3.28 3.45
CA LEU A 103 20.45 -3.93 3.16
C LEU A 103 21.25 -4.24 4.44
N ARG A 104 21.27 -3.32 5.40
CA ARG A 104 21.88 -3.56 6.71
C ARG A 104 21.19 -4.71 7.46
N HIS A 105 19.86 -4.78 7.46
CA HIS A 105 19.12 -5.87 8.09
C HIS A 105 19.45 -7.22 7.43
N LYS A 106 19.50 -7.28 6.09
CA LYS A 106 19.87 -8.48 5.34
C LYS A 106 21.29 -8.97 5.73
N LYS A 107 22.22 -8.06 5.95
CA LYS A 107 23.61 -8.39 6.34
C LYS A 107 23.71 -8.98 7.74
N TYR A 108 22.90 -8.51 8.70
CA TYR A 108 23.02 -8.87 10.11
C TYR A 108 22.01 -9.90 10.60
N ARG A 109 20.99 -10.24 9.83
CA ARG A 109 19.93 -11.18 10.21
C ARG A 109 19.63 -12.22 9.12
N TRP A 110 20.62 -13.07 8.80
CA TRP A 110 20.39 -14.33 8.08
C TRP A 110 19.63 -14.20 6.76
N ASN A 111 20.00 -13.26 5.92
CA ASN A 111 19.34 -12.97 4.63
C ASN A 111 17.87 -12.51 4.72
N ASP A 112 17.36 -12.21 5.89
CA ASP A 112 16.01 -11.69 6.08
C ASP A 112 16.04 -10.15 6.02
N ASN A 113 15.37 -9.56 5.02
CA ASN A 113 15.17 -8.12 4.91
C ASN A 113 14.13 -7.60 5.91
N GLY A 114 13.55 -8.50 6.71
CA GLY A 114 12.57 -8.23 7.74
C GLY A 114 11.12 -8.12 7.26
N PHE A 115 10.86 -8.17 5.96
CA PHE A 115 9.50 -8.21 5.43
C PHE A 115 8.96 -9.65 5.44
N ASN A 116 7.64 -9.79 5.57
CA ASN A 116 6.99 -11.08 5.41
C ASN A 116 7.21 -11.61 3.97
N PRO A 117 7.81 -12.78 3.77
CA PRO A 117 8.07 -13.32 2.44
C PRO A 117 6.80 -13.60 1.62
N GLY A 118 5.65 -13.77 2.28
CA GLY A 118 4.35 -13.91 1.62
C GLY A 118 3.74 -12.59 1.13
N CYS A 119 4.28 -11.44 1.57
CA CYS A 119 3.76 -10.14 1.17
C CYS A 119 4.38 -9.67 -0.15
N SER A 120 3.55 -9.37 -1.15
CA SER A 120 3.98 -8.78 -2.42
C SER A 120 4.32 -7.31 -2.25
N LEU A 121 5.57 -6.92 -2.51
CA LEU A 121 5.97 -5.51 -2.50
C LEU A 121 5.89 -4.94 -3.92
N ARG A 122 5.08 -3.91 -4.11
CA ARG A 122 4.90 -3.20 -5.38
C ARG A 122 5.36 -1.76 -5.21
N LEU A 123 6.09 -1.24 -6.19
CA LEU A 123 6.59 0.13 -6.20
C LEU A 123 6.04 0.84 -7.45
N ASN A 124 5.18 1.81 -7.22
CA ASN A 124 4.62 2.65 -8.26
C ASN A 124 5.50 3.89 -8.44
N LEU A 125 5.99 4.12 -9.66
CA LEU A 125 6.91 5.21 -9.98
C LEU A 125 6.39 6.04 -11.15
N PHE A 126 6.23 7.33 -10.94
CA PHE A 126 6.09 8.30 -12.01
C PHE A 126 7.45 8.56 -12.65
N ALA A 127 7.48 8.89 -13.95
CA ALA A 127 8.71 9.03 -14.72
C ALA A 127 9.71 10.04 -14.10
N ASP A 128 9.22 11.15 -13.56
CA ASP A 128 10.00 12.17 -12.88
C ASP A 128 10.60 11.68 -11.54
N MET A 129 9.87 10.85 -10.80
CA MET A 129 10.38 10.22 -9.57
C MET A 129 11.37 9.10 -9.89
N LYS A 130 11.11 8.31 -10.92
CA LYS A 130 12.02 7.27 -11.39
C LYS A 130 13.39 7.82 -11.81
N ALA A 131 13.39 8.98 -12.46
CA ALA A 131 14.62 9.66 -12.88
C ALA A 131 15.50 10.16 -11.72
N LEU A 132 14.94 10.29 -10.51
CA LEU A 132 15.65 10.71 -9.30
C LEU A 132 16.26 9.53 -8.52
N LEU A 133 15.91 8.30 -8.84
CA LEU A 133 16.48 7.13 -8.18
C LEU A 133 17.95 6.94 -8.62
N PRO A 134 18.86 6.53 -7.72
CA PRO A 134 20.20 6.11 -8.09
C PRO A 134 20.16 5.00 -9.15
N LYS A 135 21.05 5.08 -10.15
CA LYS A 135 21.09 4.11 -11.27
C LYS A 135 21.38 2.68 -10.82
N ASP A 136 22.09 2.54 -9.73
CA ASP A 136 22.54 1.28 -9.14
C ASP A 136 21.66 0.79 -7.99
N ILE A 137 20.50 1.44 -7.76
CA ILE A 137 19.60 1.02 -6.68
C ILE A 137 19.03 -0.37 -6.96
N ASP A 138 19.24 -1.29 -6.03
CA ASP A 138 18.64 -2.64 -6.11
C ASP A 138 17.14 -2.59 -5.80
N LEU A 139 16.31 -2.83 -6.82
CA LEU A 139 14.85 -2.92 -6.72
C LEU A 139 14.33 -4.36 -6.81
N SER A 140 15.20 -5.39 -6.75
CA SER A 140 14.85 -6.79 -7.03
C SER A 140 13.72 -7.35 -6.18
N MET A 141 13.52 -6.84 -4.97
CA MET A 141 12.41 -7.26 -4.10
C MET A 141 11.08 -6.51 -4.37
N TRP A 142 11.09 -5.54 -5.27
CA TRP A 142 9.92 -4.73 -5.61
C TRP A 142 9.45 -5.07 -7.03
N LYS A 143 8.15 -5.30 -7.17
CA LYS A 143 7.51 -5.30 -8.50
C LYS A 143 7.28 -3.85 -8.89
N VAL A 144 8.18 -3.32 -9.72
CA VAL A 144 8.10 -1.92 -10.18
C VAL A 144 7.03 -1.77 -11.24
N LYS A 145 6.17 -0.77 -11.09
CA LYS A 145 5.17 -0.35 -12.07
C LYS A 145 5.42 1.11 -12.43
N ASP A 146 5.64 1.36 -13.72
CA ASP A 146 5.67 2.73 -14.25
C ASP A 146 4.25 3.29 -14.26
N MET A 147 4.10 4.50 -13.74
CA MET A 147 2.83 5.21 -13.60
C MET A 147 2.81 6.44 -14.49
N GLU A 148 1.65 6.72 -15.03
CA GLU A 148 1.36 7.95 -15.74
C GLU A 148 0.29 8.75 -15.01
N TRP A 149 0.39 10.07 -15.05
CA TRP A 149 -0.65 10.94 -14.53
C TRP A 149 -1.84 10.93 -15.48
N VAL A 150 -2.95 10.38 -15.02
CA VAL A 150 -4.20 10.40 -15.76
C VAL A 150 -5.07 11.53 -15.22
N LYS A 151 -5.54 12.38 -16.13
CA LYS A 151 -6.48 13.45 -15.78
C LYS A 151 -7.78 12.83 -15.24
N ASP A 152 -8.33 13.47 -14.22
CA ASP A 152 -9.59 13.07 -13.56
C ASP A 152 -9.54 11.71 -12.83
N CYS A 153 -8.40 11.03 -12.82
CA CYS A 153 -8.11 9.82 -12.05
C CYS A 153 -9.30 8.83 -12.01
N PRO A 154 -9.78 8.34 -13.17
CA PRO A 154 -10.95 7.47 -13.21
C PRO A 154 -10.69 6.18 -12.43
N VAL A 155 -11.76 5.62 -11.84
CA VAL A 155 -11.70 4.27 -11.27
C VAL A 155 -11.38 3.30 -12.42
N PRO A 156 -10.34 2.46 -12.30
CA PRO A 156 -9.98 1.51 -13.35
C PRO A 156 -11.14 0.56 -13.67
N GLU A 157 -11.20 0.12 -14.93
CA GLU A 157 -12.19 -0.88 -15.35
C GLU A 157 -12.06 -2.16 -14.51
N GLY A 158 -13.18 -2.67 -14.02
CA GLY A 158 -13.21 -3.87 -13.17
C GLY A 158 -12.93 -3.61 -11.69
N GLU A 159 -12.64 -2.37 -11.30
CA GLU A 159 -12.51 -1.99 -9.89
C GLU A 159 -13.83 -1.39 -9.37
N ASP A 160 -14.16 -1.73 -8.13
CA ASP A 160 -15.33 -1.21 -7.42
C ASP A 160 -14.85 -0.34 -6.25
N PHE A 161 -15.04 0.98 -6.37
CA PHE A 161 -14.56 1.92 -5.37
C PHE A 161 -15.65 2.19 -4.34
N ARG A 162 -15.37 1.85 -3.07
CA ARG A 162 -16.32 1.95 -1.95
C ARG A 162 -15.72 2.76 -0.82
N ARG A 163 -16.53 3.52 -0.12
CA ARG A 163 -16.15 4.16 1.14
C ARG A 163 -16.67 3.38 2.33
N ILE A 164 -15.95 3.44 3.41
CA ILE A 164 -16.38 2.91 4.69
C ILE A 164 -16.99 4.07 5.46
N LYS A 165 -18.27 3.95 5.77
CA LYS A 165 -18.99 4.93 6.56
C LYS A 165 -18.74 4.59 8.03
N GLU A 166 -18.10 5.51 8.75
CA GLU A 166 -17.87 5.40 10.19
C GLU A 166 -17.27 4.04 10.62
N LEU A 167 -15.97 3.89 10.48
CA LEU A 167 -15.28 2.77 11.13
C LEU A 167 -15.26 2.93 12.66
N PHE A 168 -15.80 4.07 13.15
CA PHE A 168 -15.85 4.36 14.62
C PHE A 168 -16.69 5.60 14.92
#